data_d8ccd51b0f26a714f3ae3e77b454d97a
#
_entry.id   d8ccd51b0f26a714f3ae3e77b454d97a
#
_cell.length_a   1.000
_cell.length_b   1.000
_cell.length_c   1.000
_cell.angle_alpha   90.00
_cell.angle_beta   90.00
_cell.angle_gamma   90.00
#
_symmetry.space_group_name_H-M   'P 1'
#
loop_
_entity.id
_entity.type
_entity.pdbx_description
1 polymer ?
#
loop_
_entity_poly.entity_id
_entity_poly.type
_entity_poly.pdbx_seq_one_letter_code
_entity_poly.pdbx_strand_id
1 'polypeptide(L)'
;MGFIAQYNLVSSLLEQIEDALETINDLNIWAKWGIGLGLTLLALAFARLVLKKVVLDVVKQTQFEWDDKLFAPVSKRVYFFVSVAGFHLSMNWIMGEDSDFAFTFIPLIQAIYIILSASLLSVGIKVMIPEIMDRFSDPSSVTVSGSNSLVIFLLRAAIWGGGLYLAFSELGIELFGL
;
A
#
# COMPACT_ATOMS: atom_id res chain seq x y z
N MET A 1 43.95 -9.96 0.67
CA MET A 1 43.59 -10.15 -0.77
C MET A 1 42.09 -10.22 -1.04
N GLY A 2 41.25 -10.70 -0.14
CA GLY A 2 39.79 -10.82 -0.39
C GLY A 2 39.01 -9.49 -0.53
N PHE A 3 39.43 -8.44 0.17
CA PHE A 3 38.72 -7.15 0.21
C PHE A 3 38.79 -6.40 -1.13
N ILE A 4 39.95 -6.44 -1.80
CA ILE A 4 40.14 -5.79 -3.12
C ILE A 4 39.33 -6.52 -4.21
N ALA A 5 39.25 -7.85 -4.14
CA ALA A 5 38.45 -8.62 -5.08
C ALA A 5 36.95 -8.37 -4.94
N GLN A 6 36.46 -8.22 -3.70
CA GLN A 6 35.06 -7.85 -3.44
C GLN A 6 34.73 -6.43 -3.91
N TYR A 7 35.65 -5.47 -3.70
CA TYR A 7 35.48 -4.11 -4.18
C TYR A 7 35.39 -4.03 -5.71
N ASN A 8 36.27 -4.75 -6.40
CA ASN A 8 36.28 -4.82 -7.88
C ASN A 8 35.01 -5.50 -8.42
N LEU A 9 34.47 -6.50 -7.73
CA LEU A 9 33.23 -7.16 -8.12
C LEU A 9 32.02 -6.22 -7.95
N VAL A 10 31.96 -5.49 -6.85
CA VAL A 10 30.89 -4.52 -6.60
C VAL A 10 30.96 -3.37 -7.62
N SER A 11 32.14 -2.82 -7.89
CA SER A 11 32.29 -1.74 -8.88
C SER A 11 31.90 -2.18 -10.30
N SER A 12 32.29 -3.39 -10.73
CA SER A 12 31.91 -3.92 -12.04
C SER A 12 30.39 -4.20 -12.14
N LEU A 13 29.75 -4.62 -11.06
CA LEU A 13 28.28 -4.78 -11.04
C LEU A 13 27.56 -3.43 -11.09
N LEU A 14 28.07 -2.41 -10.41
CA LEU A 14 27.51 -1.06 -10.48
C LEU A 14 27.61 -0.48 -11.88
N GLU A 15 28.77 -0.62 -12.55
CA GLU A 15 28.98 -0.18 -13.93
C GLU A 15 28.02 -0.88 -14.91
N GLN A 16 27.82 -2.20 -14.76
CA GLN A 16 26.86 -2.94 -15.58
C GLN A 16 25.41 -2.50 -15.34
N ILE A 17 25.07 -2.14 -14.09
CA ILE A 17 23.74 -1.63 -13.75
C ILE A 17 23.54 -0.23 -14.34
N GLU A 18 24.55 0.65 -14.29
CA GLU A 18 24.50 1.98 -14.90
C GLU A 18 24.31 1.89 -16.42
N ASP A 19 25.10 1.07 -17.11
CA ASP A 19 24.97 0.84 -18.56
C ASP A 19 23.59 0.29 -18.95
N ALA A 20 23.07 -0.64 -18.15
CA ALA A 20 21.74 -1.20 -18.36
C ALA A 20 20.65 -0.13 -18.15
N LEU A 21 20.77 0.72 -17.13
CA LEU A 21 19.83 1.82 -16.84
C LEU A 21 19.86 2.86 -17.96
N GLU A 22 21.05 3.23 -18.49
CA GLU A 22 21.18 4.15 -19.60
C GLU A 22 20.52 3.57 -20.86
N THR A 23 20.80 2.31 -21.18
CA THR A 23 20.16 1.60 -22.31
C THR A 23 18.64 1.58 -22.19
N ILE A 24 18.10 1.35 -20.99
CA ILE A 24 16.66 1.34 -20.71
C ILE A 24 16.08 2.75 -20.84
N ASN A 25 16.85 3.77 -20.47
CA ASN A 25 16.39 5.17 -20.52
C ASN A 25 16.33 5.71 -21.96
N ASP A 26 17.11 5.13 -22.87
CA ASP A 26 17.09 5.44 -24.32
C ASP A 26 15.98 4.72 -25.10
N LEU A 27 15.27 3.80 -24.44
CA LEU A 27 14.17 3.09 -25.08
C LEU A 27 13.03 4.02 -25.48
N ASN A 28 12.36 3.62 -26.55
CA ASN A 28 11.17 4.29 -27.00
C ASN A 28 10.04 4.23 -25.91
N ILE A 29 9.16 5.22 -25.89
CA ILE A 29 8.10 5.39 -24.88
C ILE A 29 7.23 4.14 -24.71
N TRP A 30 6.92 3.43 -25.78
CA TRP A 30 6.11 2.20 -25.73
C TRP A 30 6.83 1.04 -25.07
N ALA A 31 8.14 0.94 -25.28
CA ALA A 31 8.97 -0.06 -24.60
C ALA A 31 9.08 0.23 -23.12
N LYS A 32 9.23 1.48 -22.71
CA LYS A 32 9.20 1.92 -21.30
C LYS A 32 7.88 1.54 -20.63
N TRP A 33 6.75 1.81 -21.27
CA TRP A 33 5.44 1.37 -20.77
C TRP A 33 5.33 -0.15 -20.64
N GLY A 34 5.84 -0.90 -21.61
CA GLY A 34 5.88 -2.37 -21.54
C GLY A 34 6.68 -2.89 -20.36
N ILE A 35 7.85 -2.32 -20.10
CA ILE A 35 8.71 -2.67 -18.96
C ILE A 35 8.01 -2.27 -17.63
N GLY A 36 7.45 -1.07 -17.53
CA GLY A 36 6.75 -0.60 -16.34
C GLY A 36 5.55 -1.49 -15.98
N LEU A 37 4.75 -1.88 -16.98
CA LEU A 37 3.66 -2.84 -16.79
C LEU A 37 4.18 -4.22 -16.38
N GLY A 38 5.25 -4.71 -17.00
CA GLY A 38 5.89 -5.98 -16.64
C GLY A 38 6.37 -6.00 -15.20
N LEU A 39 7.05 -4.94 -14.75
CA LEU A 39 7.49 -4.78 -13.37
C LEU A 39 6.32 -4.70 -12.39
N THR A 40 5.24 -4.00 -12.77
CA THR A 40 4.02 -3.94 -11.94
C THR A 40 3.37 -5.33 -11.78
N LEU A 41 3.30 -6.11 -12.85
CA LEU A 41 2.79 -7.49 -12.80
C LEU A 41 3.67 -8.40 -11.94
N LEU A 42 5.01 -8.26 -12.03
CA LEU A 42 5.95 -8.98 -11.17
C LEU A 42 5.77 -8.58 -9.69
N ALA A 43 5.63 -7.29 -9.40
CA ALA A 43 5.36 -6.80 -8.04
C ALA A 43 4.04 -7.34 -7.50
N LEU A 44 2.98 -7.42 -8.32
CA LEU A 44 1.70 -8.02 -7.95
C LEU A 44 1.82 -9.53 -7.68
N ALA A 45 2.56 -10.26 -8.52
CA ALA A 45 2.82 -11.68 -8.31
C ALA A 45 3.60 -11.90 -7.01
N PHE A 46 4.62 -11.08 -6.75
CA PHE A 46 5.40 -11.10 -5.52
C PHE A 46 4.54 -10.78 -4.29
N ALA A 47 3.74 -9.70 -4.35
CA ALA A 47 2.81 -9.34 -3.28
C ALA A 47 1.83 -10.49 -2.97
N ARG A 48 1.34 -11.17 -4.02
CA ARG A 48 0.47 -12.35 -3.85
C ARG A 48 1.17 -13.51 -3.14
N LEU A 49 2.41 -13.79 -3.50
CA LEU A 49 3.21 -14.85 -2.88
C LEU A 49 3.51 -14.51 -1.41
N VAL A 50 3.93 -13.28 -1.13
CA VAL A 50 4.23 -12.81 0.23
C VAL A 50 2.98 -12.85 1.10
N LEU A 51 1.86 -12.29 0.64
CA LEU A 51 0.61 -12.30 1.38
C LEU A 51 0.15 -13.74 1.67
N LYS A 52 0.21 -14.63 0.66
CA LYS A 52 -0.16 -16.04 0.84
C LYS A 52 0.75 -16.72 1.87
N LYS A 53 2.06 -16.47 1.81
CA LYS A 53 3.03 -17.08 2.74
C LYS A 53 2.85 -16.53 4.16
N VAL A 54 2.76 -15.21 4.32
CA VAL A 54 2.56 -14.56 5.62
C VAL A 54 1.28 -15.05 6.28
N VAL A 55 0.18 -15.14 5.52
CA VAL A 55 -1.09 -15.66 6.05
C VAL A 55 -0.97 -17.13 6.46
N LEU A 56 -0.38 -17.98 5.61
CA LEU A 56 -0.22 -19.39 5.95
C LEU A 56 0.66 -19.61 7.19
N ASP A 57 1.69 -18.77 7.38
CA ASP A 57 2.60 -18.89 8.51
C ASP A 57 1.97 -18.29 9.79
N VAL A 58 1.26 -17.17 9.69
CA VAL A 58 0.58 -16.51 10.81
C VAL A 58 -0.64 -17.32 11.27
N VAL A 59 -1.48 -17.77 10.34
CA VAL A 59 -2.67 -18.60 10.65
C VAL A 59 -2.29 -19.92 11.30
N LYS A 60 -1.15 -20.52 10.92
CA LYS A 60 -0.66 -21.76 11.55
C LYS A 60 -0.12 -21.54 12.96
N GLN A 61 0.36 -20.35 13.29
CA GLN A 61 0.95 -20.02 14.58
C GLN A 61 -0.06 -19.41 15.56
N THR A 62 -1.11 -18.79 15.05
CA THR A 62 -2.14 -18.15 15.85
C THR A 62 -3.44 -18.95 15.74
N GLN A 63 -4.02 -19.32 16.89
CA GLN A 63 -5.35 -19.93 16.99
C GLN A 63 -6.46 -18.87 16.83
N PHE A 64 -6.29 -17.91 15.91
CA PHE A 64 -7.18 -16.76 15.76
C PHE A 64 -8.07 -16.87 14.53
N GLU A 65 -9.37 -16.88 14.73
CA GLU A 65 -10.38 -16.91 13.66
C GLU A 65 -10.46 -15.61 12.86
N TRP A 66 -9.89 -14.49 13.37
CA TRP A 66 -9.95 -13.19 12.70
C TRP A 66 -8.98 -13.07 11.51
N ASP A 67 -7.96 -13.92 11.45
CA ASP A 67 -6.98 -13.92 10.34
C ASP A 67 -7.65 -14.20 9.00
N ASP A 68 -8.57 -15.16 8.95
CA ASP A 68 -9.32 -15.49 7.73
C ASP A 68 -10.28 -14.36 7.33
N LYS A 69 -10.90 -13.69 8.32
CA LYS A 69 -11.84 -12.59 8.09
C LYS A 69 -11.14 -11.32 7.59
N LEU A 70 -9.86 -11.13 7.96
CA LEU A 70 -9.03 -9.99 7.54
C LEU A 70 -8.40 -10.19 6.17
N PHE A 71 -7.98 -11.40 5.86
CA PHE A 71 -7.16 -11.67 4.69
C PHE A 71 -7.83 -11.28 3.37
N ALA A 72 -9.04 -11.73 3.13
CA ALA A 72 -9.73 -11.48 1.88
C ALA A 72 -9.97 -9.98 1.58
N PRO A 73 -10.46 -9.16 2.53
CA PRO A 73 -10.64 -7.74 2.28
C PRO A 73 -9.34 -6.94 2.28
N VAL A 74 -8.30 -7.35 3.01
CA VAL A 74 -6.99 -6.68 3.02
C VAL A 74 -6.23 -6.98 1.73
N SER A 75 -6.18 -8.24 1.30
CA SER A 75 -5.42 -8.63 0.10
C SER A 75 -5.88 -7.89 -1.15
N LYS A 76 -7.19 -7.72 -1.35
CA LYS A 76 -7.73 -6.94 -2.48
C LYS A 76 -7.22 -5.50 -2.48
N ARG A 77 -7.15 -4.86 -1.31
CA ARG A 77 -6.68 -3.47 -1.17
C ARG A 77 -5.18 -3.35 -1.38
N VAL A 78 -4.42 -4.33 -0.87
CA VAL A 78 -2.97 -4.39 -1.10
C VAL A 78 -2.65 -4.58 -2.57
N TYR A 79 -3.37 -5.45 -3.29
CA TYR A 79 -3.16 -5.60 -4.73
C TYR A 79 -3.48 -4.30 -5.48
N PHE A 80 -4.56 -3.62 -5.11
CA PHE A 80 -4.89 -2.34 -5.72
C PHE A 80 -3.84 -1.26 -5.40
N PHE A 81 -3.34 -1.22 -4.16
CA PHE A 81 -2.24 -0.34 -3.75
C PHE A 81 -0.97 -0.59 -4.57
N VAL A 82 -0.57 -1.85 -4.72
CA VAL A 82 0.60 -2.25 -5.53
C VAL A 82 0.40 -1.87 -7.00
N SER A 83 -0.82 -2.00 -7.54
CA SER A 83 -1.12 -1.59 -8.91
C SER A 83 -0.98 -0.08 -9.11
N VAL A 84 -1.52 0.72 -8.19
CA VAL A 84 -1.41 2.19 -8.23
C VAL A 84 0.05 2.61 -8.05
N ALA A 85 0.79 1.96 -7.15
CA ALA A 85 2.22 2.24 -6.95
C ALA A 85 3.05 1.90 -8.19
N GLY A 86 2.80 0.75 -8.81
CA GLY A 86 3.47 0.37 -10.05
C GLY A 86 3.18 1.32 -11.21
N PHE A 87 1.92 1.75 -11.34
CA PHE A 87 1.53 2.75 -12.33
C PHE A 87 2.21 4.10 -12.07
N HIS A 88 2.21 4.57 -10.83
CA HIS A 88 2.85 5.83 -10.41
C HIS A 88 4.35 5.83 -10.72
N LEU A 89 5.06 4.76 -10.32
CA LEU A 89 6.50 4.62 -10.60
C LEU A 89 6.79 4.58 -12.09
N SER A 90 5.98 3.84 -12.87
CA SER A 90 6.12 3.77 -14.32
C SER A 90 5.89 5.14 -14.98
N MET A 91 4.90 5.88 -14.50
CA MET A 91 4.56 7.20 -15.01
C MET A 91 5.68 8.21 -14.74
N ASN A 92 6.21 8.26 -13.50
CA ASN A 92 7.32 9.14 -13.14
C ASN A 92 8.58 8.83 -13.96
N TRP A 93 8.87 7.54 -14.17
CA TRP A 93 10.01 7.13 -14.98
C TRP A 93 9.88 7.52 -16.46
N ILE A 94 8.67 7.43 -17.04
CA ILE A 94 8.44 7.68 -18.47
C ILE A 94 8.38 9.18 -18.78
N MET A 95 7.71 9.94 -17.92
CA MET A 95 7.40 11.36 -18.17
C MET A 95 8.35 12.33 -17.48
N GLY A 96 9.10 11.87 -16.48
CA GLY A 96 9.90 12.71 -15.59
C GLY A 96 9.04 13.45 -14.56
N GLU A 97 9.68 13.82 -13.46
CA GLU A 97 9.01 14.49 -12.33
C GLU A 97 8.57 15.92 -12.66
N ASP A 98 9.23 16.57 -13.61
CA ASP A 98 9.00 18.00 -13.97
C ASP A 98 8.00 18.18 -15.12
N SER A 99 7.31 17.12 -15.55
CA SER A 99 6.32 17.25 -16.62
C SER A 99 5.01 17.91 -16.15
N ASP A 100 4.38 18.72 -16.99
CA ASP A 100 3.04 19.31 -16.71
C ASP A 100 2.00 18.22 -16.37
N PHE A 101 2.19 17.03 -16.95
CA PHE A 101 1.36 15.88 -16.67
C PHE A 101 1.59 15.36 -15.26
N ALA A 102 2.84 15.26 -14.78
CA ALA A 102 3.16 14.87 -13.42
C ALA A 102 2.53 15.84 -12.41
N PHE A 103 2.64 17.15 -12.65
CA PHE A 103 2.04 18.16 -11.79
C PHE A 103 0.53 17.98 -11.60
N THR A 104 -0.18 17.57 -12.65
CA THR A 104 -1.64 17.37 -12.60
C THR A 104 -2.01 16.03 -11.94
N PHE A 105 -1.26 14.96 -12.20
CA PHE A 105 -1.63 13.62 -11.78
C PHE A 105 -1.06 13.19 -10.43
N ILE A 106 0.05 13.76 -9.97
CA ILE A 106 0.64 13.43 -8.67
C ILE A 106 -0.35 13.68 -7.52
N PRO A 107 -1.03 14.84 -7.41
CA PRO A 107 -2.03 15.06 -6.36
C PRO A 107 -3.18 14.05 -6.38
N LEU A 108 -3.63 13.67 -7.58
CA LEU A 108 -4.67 12.66 -7.74
C LEU A 108 -4.21 11.28 -7.21
N ILE A 109 -2.99 10.87 -7.54
CA ILE A 109 -2.42 9.60 -7.06
C ILE A 109 -2.22 9.64 -5.55
N GLN A 110 -1.77 10.75 -4.99
CA GLN A 110 -1.63 10.95 -3.55
C GLN A 110 -2.97 10.83 -2.84
N ALA A 111 -4.01 11.48 -3.37
CA ALA A 111 -5.37 11.34 -2.85
C ALA A 111 -5.86 9.88 -2.89
N ILE A 112 -5.56 9.13 -3.95
CA ILE A 112 -5.88 7.70 -4.04
C ILE A 112 -5.14 6.91 -2.95
N TYR A 113 -3.85 7.18 -2.69
CA TYR A 113 -3.10 6.52 -1.61
C TYR A 113 -3.70 6.78 -0.24
N ILE A 114 -4.13 8.01 0.04
CA ILE A 114 -4.78 8.39 1.30
C ILE A 114 -6.08 7.60 1.47
N ILE A 115 -6.93 7.57 0.44
CA ILE A 115 -8.21 6.83 0.47
C ILE A 115 -7.98 5.32 0.66
N LEU A 116 -6.99 4.75 -0.02
CA LEU A 116 -6.64 3.33 0.15
C LEU A 116 -6.14 3.03 1.56
N SER A 117 -5.31 3.91 2.12
CA SER A 117 -4.81 3.79 3.49
C SER A 117 -5.95 3.87 4.51
N ALA A 118 -6.85 4.85 4.37
CA ALA A 118 -8.05 4.97 5.18
C ALA A 118 -8.95 3.73 5.08
N SER A 119 -9.10 3.18 3.87
CA SER A 119 -9.85 1.95 3.63
C SER A 119 -9.21 0.73 4.32
N LEU A 120 -7.88 0.59 4.29
CA LEU A 120 -7.16 -0.48 5.00
C LEU A 120 -7.33 -0.37 6.51
N LEU A 121 -7.12 0.82 7.07
CA LEU A 121 -7.30 1.08 8.50
C LEU A 121 -8.75 0.81 8.94
N SER A 122 -9.74 1.25 8.16
CA SER A 122 -11.16 1.03 8.45
C SER A 122 -11.53 -0.47 8.49
N VAL A 123 -10.91 -1.30 7.65
CA VAL A 123 -11.10 -2.75 7.69
C VAL A 123 -10.41 -3.36 8.89
N GLY A 124 -9.18 -2.96 9.19
CA GLY A 124 -8.47 -3.40 10.38
C GLY A 124 -9.29 -3.16 11.65
N ILE A 125 -9.81 -1.95 11.83
CA ILE A 125 -10.65 -1.60 12.97
C ILE A 125 -11.91 -2.48 13.05
N LYS A 126 -12.59 -2.67 11.91
CA LYS A 126 -13.82 -3.47 11.87
C LYS A 126 -13.61 -4.91 12.35
N VAL A 127 -12.43 -5.48 12.10
CA VAL A 127 -12.15 -6.89 12.41
C VAL A 127 -11.42 -7.03 13.75
N MET A 128 -10.44 -6.16 14.04
CA MET A 128 -9.58 -6.30 15.23
C MET A 128 -10.25 -5.79 16.51
N ILE A 129 -11.01 -4.69 16.45
CA ILE A 129 -11.59 -4.09 17.67
C ILE A 129 -12.56 -5.03 18.38
N PRO A 130 -13.53 -5.69 17.71
CA PRO A 130 -14.42 -6.64 18.40
C PRO A 130 -13.63 -7.73 19.13
N GLU A 131 -12.66 -8.33 18.46
CA GLU A 131 -11.85 -9.40 19.01
C GLU A 131 -11.02 -8.96 20.24
N ILE A 132 -10.45 -7.75 20.16
CA ILE A 132 -9.72 -7.16 21.28
C ILE A 132 -10.68 -6.91 22.47
N MET A 133 -11.84 -6.33 22.19
CA MET A 133 -12.82 -6.03 23.24
C MET A 133 -13.36 -7.30 23.90
N ASP A 134 -13.63 -8.35 23.14
CA ASP A 134 -14.10 -9.64 23.68
C ASP A 134 -13.07 -10.30 24.60
N ARG A 135 -11.78 -10.08 24.37
CA ARG A 135 -10.70 -10.60 25.24
C ARG A 135 -10.55 -9.86 26.56
N PHE A 136 -10.80 -8.55 26.53
CA PHE A 136 -10.70 -7.71 27.72
C PHE A 136 -12.03 -7.58 28.47
N SER A 137 -13.11 -8.15 27.92
CA SER A 137 -14.42 -8.18 28.60
C SER A 137 -14.41 -9.29 29.66
N ASP A 138 -14.63 -8.90 30.92
CA ASP A 138 -14.80 -9.83 32.03
C ASP A 138 -16.09 -10.65 31.78
N PRO A 139 -16.08 -11.99 31.88
CA PRO A 139 -17.28 -12.82 31.67
C PRO A 139 -18.48 -12.45 32.58
N SER A 140 -18.19 -11.75 33.66
CA SER A 140 -19.21 -11.29 34.62
C SER A 140 -19.82 -9.91 34.27
N SER A 141 -19.23 -9.18 33.35
CA SER A 141 -19.76 -7.89 32.92
C SER A 141 -20.80 -8.10 31.81
N VAL A 142 -22.02 -7.67 32.06
CA VAL A 142 -23.06 -7.54 31.03
C VAL A 142 -22.58 -6.47 30.05
N THR A 143 -21.73 -6.85 29.12
CA THR A 143 -21.27 -5.95 28.07
C THR A 143 -22.47 -5.59 27.22
N VAL A 144 -22.84 -4.32 27.29
CA VAL A 144 -23.91 -3.75 26.47
C VAL A 144 -23.42 -3.86 25.02
N SER A 145 -23.88 -4.85 24.32
CA SER A 145 -23.51 -5.17 22.90
C SER A 145 -23.63 -3.95 21.96
N GLY A 146 -24.36 -2.92 22.33
CA GLY A 146 -24.48 -1.67 21.60
C GLY A 146 -23.28 -0.73 21.71
N SER A 147 -22.54 -0.77 22.83
CA SER A 147 -21.38 0.13 23.04
C SER A 147 -20.22 -0.15 22.07
N ASN A 148 -19.95 -1.41 21.81
CA ASN A 148 -18.86 -1.83 20.91
C ASN A 148 -19.12 -1.38 19.46
N SER A 149 -20.38 -1.47 19.02
CA SER A 149 -20.78 -1.02 17.67
C SER A 149 -20.61 0.50 17.49
N LEU A 150 -20.91 1.29 18.52
CA LEU A 150 -20.79 2.75 18.49
C LEU A 150 -19.31 3.18 18.44
N VAL A 151 -18.43 2.56 19.24
CA VAL A 151 -16.99 2.85 19.22
C VAL A 151 -16.39 2.54 17.85
N ILE A 152 -16.70 1.38 17.28
CA ILE A 152 -16.24 0.99 15.95
C ILE A 152 -16.75 1.98 14.89
N PHE A 153 -18.01 2.39 14.98
CA PHE A 153 -18.59 3.37 14.07
C PHE A 153 -17.86 4.71 14.15
N LEU A 154 -17.64 5.24 15.36
CA LEU A 154 -16.95 6.53 15.58
C LEU A 154 -15.51 6.49 15.06
N LEU A 155 -14.75 5.43 15.35
CA LEU A 155 -13.39 5.26 14.88
C LEU A 155 -13.33 5.21 13.34
N ARG A 156 -14.25 4.49 12.72
CA ARG A 156 -14.33 4.43 11.27
C ARG A 156 -14.76 5.76 10.66
N ALA A 157 -15.69 6.46 11.27
CA ALA A 157 -16.12 7.78 10.84
C ALA A 157 -14.96 8.80 10.93
N ALA A 158 -14.16 8.74 11.99
CA ALA A 158 -12.96 9.57 12.14
C ALA A 158 -11.90 9.27 11.06
N ILE A 159 -11.63 7.99 10.76
CA ILE A 159 -10.69 7.60 9.71
C ILE A 159 -11.18 8.07 8.33
N TRP A 160 -12.45 7.84 8.01
CA TRP A 160 -12.97 8.28 6.72
C TRP A 160 -13.07 9.81 6.61
N GLY A 161 -13.48 10.49 7.68
CA GLY A 161 -13.50 11.95 7.73
C GLY A 161 -12.11 12.55 7.56
N GLY A 162 -11.13 12.06 8.34
CA GLY A 162 -9.74 12.49 8.21
C GLY A 162 -9.12 12.13 6.86
N GLY A 163 -9.37 10.92 6.36
CA GLY A 163 -8.87 10.47 5.06
C GLY A 163 -9.43 11.28 3.90
N LEU A 164 -10.73 11.57 3.90
CA LEU A 164 -11.35 12.43 2.88
C LEU A 164 -10.84 13.87 2.96
N TYR A 165 -10.71 14.41 4.18
CA TYR A 165 -10.14 15.74 4.38
C TYR A 165 -8.73 15.86 3.77
N LEU A 166 -7.85 14.91 4.10
CA LEU A 166 -6.50 14.88 3.56
C LEU A 166 -6.49 14.69 2.04
N ALA A 167 -7.33 13.80 1.51
CA ALA A 167 -7.41 13.59 0.06
C ALA A 167 -7.88 14.84 -0.70
N PHE A 168 -8.85 15.58 -0.17
CA PHE A 168 -9.28 16.84 -0.75
C PHE A 168 -8.20 17.93 -0.64
N SER A 169 -7.48 17.98 0.49
CA SER A 169 -6.35 18.88 0.69
C SER A 169 -5.25 18.67 -0.35
N GLU A 170 -4.93 17.40 -0.68
CA GLU A 170 -3.96 17.08 -1.75
C GLU A 170 -4.45 17.55 -3.14
N LEU A 171 -5.75 17.54 -3.37
CA LEU A 171 -6.34 18.05 -4.61
C LEU A 171 -6.46 19.58 -4.65
N GLY A 172 -5.94 20.28 -3.63
CA GLY A 172 -6.04 21.75 -3.53
C GLY A 172 -7.42 22.25 -3.16
N ILE A 173 -8.31 21.40 -2.65
CA ILE A 173 -9.67 21.77 -2.24
C ILE A 173 -9.64 22.09 -0.74
N GLU A 174 -9.71 23.36 -0.41
CA GLU A 174 -9.81 23.84 0.99
C GLU A 174 -11.23 23.67 1.52
N LEU A 175 -11.47 22.64 2.34
CA LEU A 175 -12.80 22.36 2.91
C LEU A 175 -13.21 23.34 4.03
N PHE A 176 -12.27 24.08 4.62
CA PHE A 176 -12.50 25.02 5.73
C PHE A 176 -12.26 26.48 5.34
N GLY A 177 -12.16 26.80 4.05
CA GLY A 177 -11.98 28.17 3.54
C GLY A 177 -13.28 28.93 3.26
N LEU A 178 -14.42 28.41 3.72
CA LEU A 178 -15.74 29.04 3.60
C LEU A 178 -16.25 29.57 4.95
#